data_e62085dd6444eb01105f307a3a260898
#
_entry.id   e62085dd6444eb01105f307a3a260898
#
_cell.length_a   1.000
_cell.length_b   1.000
_cell.length_c   1.000
_cell.angle_alpha   90.00
_cell.angle_beta   90.00
_cell.angle_gamma   90.00
#
_symmetry.space_group_name_H-M   'P 1'
#
loop_
_entity.id
_entity.type
_entity.pdbx_description
1 polymer ?
#
loop_
_entity_poly.entity_id
_entity_poly.type
_entity_poly.pdbx_seq_one_letter_code
_entity_poly.pdbx_strand_id
1 'polypeptide(L)' 'MVRNNIEVDVKVKCIEAGLTQAQVAEMIGTSSPYVNRIIKKQDGIVNKTFVQMLEALGYDIEIVYIKR' A
#
# COMPACT_ATOMS: atom_id res chain seq x y z
N MET A 1 11.08 3.07 -9.37
CA MET A 1 9.64 3.40 -9.20
C MET A 1 8.93 2.18 -8.68
N VAL A 2 7.98 2.37 -7.78
CA VAL A 2 7.10 1.28 -7.34
C VAL A 2 6.05 1.07 -8.41
N ARG A 3 5.93 -0.14 -8.92
CA ARG A 3 5.05 -0.45 -10.06
C ARG A 3 3.60 -0.65 -9.67
N ASN A 4 3.32 -0.90 -8.40
CA ASN A 4 1.98 -1.12 -7.89
C ASN A 4 1.19 0.19 -7.78
N ASN A 5 -0.10 0.11 -8.01
CA ASN A 5 -1.04 1.11 -7.51
C ASN A 5 -1.57 0.61 -6.17
N ILE A 6 -0.94 1.07 -5.08
CA ILE A 6 -1.21 0.57 -3.73
C ILE A 6 -2.65 0.87 -3.29
N GLU A 7 -3.20 2.02 -3.68
CA GLU A 7 -4.61 2.34 -3.38
C GLU A 7 -5.56 1.31 -3.99
N VAL A 8 -5.35 0.95 -5.25
CA VAL A 8 -6.15 -0.06 -5.94
C VAL A 8 -5.93 -1.43 -5.30
N ASP A 9 -4.68 -1.79 -5.00
CA ASP A 9 -4.34 -3.07 -4.37
C ASP A 9 -5.09 -3.25 -3.05
N VAL A 10 -5.09 -2.23 -2.19
CA VAL A 10 -5.79 -2.29 -0.90
C VAL A 10 -7.29 -2.40 -1.10
N LYS A 11 -7.87 -1.62 -2.02
CA LYS A 11 -9.31 -1.68 -2.30
C LYS A 11 -9.73 -3.06 -2.79
N VAL A 12 -8.95 -3.66 -3.69
CA VAL A 12 -9.22 -5.02 -4.20
C VAL A 12 -9.14 -6.04 -3.07
N LYS A 13 -8.12 -5.95 -2.21
CA LYS A 13 -7.98 -6.87 -1.07
C LYS A 13 -9.12 -6.73 -0.07
N CYS A 14 -9.59 -5.52 0.18
CA CYS A 14 -10.76 -5.29 1.03
C CYS A 14 -12.01 -5.95 0.43
N ILE A 15 -12.24 -5.79 -0.86
CA ILE A 15 -13.39 -6.42 -1.56
C ILE A 15 -13.31 -7.94 -1.45
N GLU A 16 -12.15 -8.52 -1.73
CA GLU A 16 -11.94 -9.97 -1.64
C GLU A 16 -12.20 -10.50 -0.23
N ALA A 17 -11.86 -9.73 0.79
CA ALA A 17 -12.07 -10.11 2.20
C ALA A 17 -13.49 -9.81 2.69
N GLY A 18 -14.32 -9.11 1.92
CA GLY A 18 -15.64 -8.68 2.34
C GLY A 18 -15.61 -7.60 3.43
N LEU A 19 -14.56 -6.78 3.46
CA LEU A 19 -14.35 -5.74 4.46
C LEU A 19 -14.34 -4.35 3.81
N THR A 20 -14.82 -3.34 4.56
CA THR A 20 -14.64 -1.95 4.18
C THR A 20 -13.29 -1.43 4.71
N GLN A 21 -12.80 -0.32 4.17
CA GLN A 21 -11.60 0.32 4.72
C GLN A 21 -11.79 0.74 6.17
N ALA A 22 -13.01 1.19 6.54
CA ALA A 22 -13.32 1.55 7.92
C ALA A 22 -13.19 0.36 8.86
N GLN A 23 -13.66 -0.81 8.43
CA GLN A 23 -13.52 -2.04 9.22
C GLN A 23 -12.06 -2.45 9.38
N VAL A 24 -11.27 -2.37 8.33
CA VAL A 24 -9.83 -2.67 8.38
C VAL A 24 -9.11 -1.68 9.32
N ALA A 25 -9.42 -0.39 9.22
CA ALA A 25 -8.86 0.63 10.11
C ALA A 25 -9.16 0.31 11.58
N GLU A 26 -10.39 -0.07 11.89
CA GLU A 26 -10.79 -0.47 13.23
C GLU A 26 -10.00 -1.70 13.72
N MET A 27 -9.83 -2.70 12.87
CA MET A 27 -9.08 -3.92 13.19
C MET A 27 -7.64 -3.65 13.59
N ILE A 28 -7.00 -2.66 12.97
CA ILE A 28 -5.60 -2.30 13.27
C ILE A 28 -5.46 -1.15 14.26
N GLY A 29 -6.57 -0.66 14.81
CA GLY A 29 -6.56 0.36 15.85
C GLY A 29 -6.30 1.78 15.35
N THR A 30 -6.76 2.11 14.15
CA THR A 30 -6.61 3.44 13.58
C THR A 30 -7.91 3.95 12.97
N SER A 31 -7.87 5.05 12.23
CA SER A 31 -9.05 5.66 11.62
C SER A 31 -9.08 5.47 10.11
N SER A 32 -10.29 5.46 9.53
CA SER A 32 -10.48 5.38 8.09
C SER A 32 -9.79 6.53 7.33
N PRO A 33 -9.90 7.81 7.77
CA PRO A 33 -9.16 8.89 7.12
C PRO A 33 -7.64 8.70 7.12
N TYR A 34 -7.08 8.13 8.19
CA TYR A 34 -5.64 7.86 8.28
C TYR A 34 -5.22 6.78 7.29
N VAL A 35 -5.97 5.68 7.21
CA VAL A 35 -5.72 4.60 6.24
C VAL A 35 -5.80 5.13 4.80
N ASN A 36 -6.84 5.90 4.50
CA ASN A 36 -7.03 6.49 3.18
C ASN A 36 -5.85 7.40 2.79
N ARG A 37 -5.34 8.19 3.74
CA ARG A 37 -4.19 9.06 3.52
C ARG A 37 -2.93 8.25 3.24
N ILE A 38 -2.69 7.16 3.96
CA ILE A 38 -1.52 6.30 3.77
C ILE A 38 -1.54 5.67 2.38
N ILE A 39 -2.66 5.07 1.97
CA ILE A 39 -2.73 4.36 0.69
C ILE A 39 -2.70 5.30 -0.51
N LYS A 40 -3.06 6.57 -0.34
CA LYS A 40 -2.94 7.59 -1.40
C LYS A 40 -1.52 8.12 -1.55
N LYS A 41 -0.74 8.11 -0.47
CA LYS A 41 0.66 8.56 -0.47
C LYS A 41 1.60 7.37 -0.58
N GLN A 42 1.71 6.81 -1.77
CA GLN A 42 2.58 5.64 -2.01
C GLN A 42 4.01 5.84 -1.53
N ASP A 43 4.51 7.08 -1.57
CA ASP A 43 5.87 7.42 -1.13
C ASP A 43 6.12 7.13 0.36
N GLY A 44 5.07 7.11 1.19
CA GLY A 44 5.18 6.82 2.62
C GLY A 44 5.19 5.33 2.95
N ILE A 45 4.84 4.47 2.00
CA ILE A 45 4.75 3.02 2.22
C ILE A 45 6.10 2.36 1.98
N VAL A 46 6.80 2.78 0.93
CA VAL A 46 8.15 2.32 0.64
C VAL A 46 9.08 3.54 0.73
N ASN A 47 10.21 3.39 1.43
CA ASN A 47 11.14 4.48 1.63
C ASN A 47 11.59 5.07 0.28
N LYS A 48 11.41 6.38 0.11
CA LYS A 48 11.72 7.07 -1.14
C LYS A 48 13.19 6.95 -1.52
N THR A 49 14.09 7.06 -0.55
CA THR A 49 15.54 6.94 -0.79
C THR A 49 15.89 5.55 -1.27
N PHE A 50 15.30 4.52 -0.66
CA PHE A 50 15.48 3.14 -1.10
C PHE A 50 15.02 2.93 -2.55
N VAL A 51 13.86 3.48 -2.91
CA VAL A 51 13.35 3.42 -4.28
C VAL A 51 14.32 4.08 -5.25
N GLN A 52 14.83 5.27 -4.91
CA GLN A 52 15.80 5.99 -5.73
C GLN A 52 17.10 5.22 -5.90
N MET A 53 17.57 4.53 -4.85
CA MET A 53 18.75 3.66 -4.94
C MET A 53 18.55 2.56 -5.97
N LEU A 54 17.41 1.87 -5.92
CA LEU A 54 17.11 0.77 -6.85
C LEU A 54 16.96 1.28 -8.29
N GLU A 55 16.33 2.43 -8.47
CA GLU A 55 16.21 3.07 -9.79
C GLU A 55 17.59 3.43 -10.36
N ALA A 56 18.48 3.97 -9.53
CA ALA A 56 19.85 4.28 -9.94
C ALA A 56 20.64 3.03 -10.37
N LEU A 57 20.31 1.88 -9.79
CA LEU A 57 20.89 0.59 -10.16
C LEU A 57 20.20 -0.08 -11.34
N GLY A 58 19.14 0.53 -11.87
CA GLY A 58 18.40 0.01 -13.03
C GLY A 58 17.23 -0.88 -12.71
N TYR A 59 16.66 -0.78 -11.49
CA TYR A 59 15.54 -1.60 -11.04
C TYR A 59 14.32 -0.77 -10.71
N ASP A 60 13.14 -1.33 -10.97
CA ASP A 60 11.88 -0.91 -10.39
C ASP A 60 11.53 -1.87 -9.25
N ILE A 61 10.54 -1.49 -8.42
CA ILE A 61 10.09 -2.28 -7.28
C ILE A 61 8.68 -2.78 -7.54
N GLU A 62 8.44 -4.05 -7.28
CA GLU A 62 7.10 -4.64 -7.29
C GLU A 62 6.79 -5.23 -5.92
N ILE A 63 5.62 -4.89 -5.38
CA ILE A 63 5.13 -5.41 -4.11
C ILE A 63 4.20 -6.58 -4.40
N VAL A 64 4.45 -7.70 -3.76
CA VAL A 64 3.65 -8.92 -3.89
C VAL A 64 2.96 -9.21 -2.56
N TYR A 65 1.66 -9.48 -2.59
CA TYR A 65 0.86 -9.81 -1.41
C TYR A 65 0.62 -11.32 -1.39
N ILE A 66 1.10 -11.96 -0.34
CA ILE A 66 1.02 -13.41 -0.20
C ILE A 66 -0.05 -13.74 0.84
N LYS A 67 -1.05 -14.53 0.45
CA LYS A 67 -2.13 -14.92 1.34
C LYS A 67 -1.59 -15.84 2.45
N ARG A 68 -2.01 -15.54 3.68
CA ARG A 68 -1.67 -16.35 4.85
C ARG A 68 -2.46 -17.65 4.89
#